data_2a0dcaa17131aed70dcc099fc1a4a291
#
_entry.id   2a0dcaa17131aed70dcc099fc1a4a291
#
_cell.length_a   1.000
_cell.length_b   1.000
_cell.length_c   1.000
_cell.angle_alpha   90.00
_cell.angle_beta   90.00
_cell.angle_gamma   90.00
#
_symmetry.space_group_name_H-M   'P 1'
#
loop_
_entity.id
_entity.type
_entity.pdbx_description
1 polymer ?
#
loop_
_entity_poly.entity_id
_entity_poly.type
_entity_poly.pdbx_seq_one_letter_code
_entity_poly.pdbx_strand_id
1 'polypeptide(L)'
;MEKFTDKLISLDRFLLRIMRFIFHAFIIFLIGIIPGVLGFFLIESHAIPDAILNSVSMIGTQNLHIEPVSMLGKYFAAIYGLFLQAIFFIAIGMVVTPFVHRILHSWHIDDED
;
A
#
# COMPACT_ATOMS: atom_id res chain seq x y z
N MET A 1 12.66 -37.47 -4.99
CA MET A 1 13.52 -36.28 -5.09
C MET A 1 13.04 -35.26 -6.09
N GLU A 2 12.61 -35.66 -7.27
CA GLU A 2 12.11 -34.71 -8.29
C GLU A 2 10.91 -33.92 -7.81
N LYS A 3 9.96 -34.55 -7.14
CA LYS A 3 8.78 -33.86 -6.59
C LYS A 3 9.16 -32.83 -5.54
N PHE A 4 10.16 -33.14 -4.72
CA PHE A 4 10.63 -32.20 -3.69
C PHE A 4 11.31 -30.99 -4.33
N THR A 5 12.14 -31.22 -5.34
CA THR A 5 12.81 -30.14 -6.08
C THR A 5 11.80 -29.27 -6.81
N ASP A 6 10.78 -29.87 -7.45
CA ASP A 6 9.72 -29.11 -8.13
C ASP A 6 8.94 -28.26 -7.16
N LYS A 7 8.68 -28.77 -5.96
CA LYS A 7 7.96 -28.03 -4.92
C LYS A 7 8.78 -26.82 -4.46
N LEU A 8 10.09 -26.98 -4.30
CA LEU A 8 10.98 -25.88 -3.92
C LEU A 8 11.04 -24.80 -4.99
N ILE A 9 11.13 -25.19 -6.26
CA ILE A 9 11.15 -24.25 -7.39
C ILE A 9 9.82 -23.49 -7.43
N SER A 10 8.70 -24.16 -7.22
CA SER A 10 7.38 -23.54 -7.20
C SER A 10 7.29 -22.51 -6.05
N LEU A 11 7.83 -22.84 -4.89
CA LEU A 11 7.86 -21.92 -3.75
C LEU A 11 8.73 -20.71 -4.04
N ASP A 12 9.91 -20.89 -4.64
CA ASP A 12 10.77 -19.78 -5.00
C ASP A 12 10.09 -18.83 -5.97
N ARG A 13 9.39 -19.36 -6.98
CA ARG A 13 8.64 -18.51 -7.92
C ARG A 13 7.53 -17.77 -7.24
N PHE A 14 6.85 -18.41 -6.30
CA PHE A 14 5.79 -17.79 -5.52
C PHE A 14 6.34 -16.63 -4.68
N LEU A 15 7.47 -16.84 -4.00
CA LEU A 15 8.11 -15.81 -3.19
C LEU A 15 8.55 -14.62 -4.06
N LEU A 16 9.13 -14.90 -5.24
CA LEU A 16 9.51 -13.82 -6.16
C LEU A 16 8.31 -13.02 -6.61
N ARG A 17 7.18 -13.68 -6.86
CA ARG A 17 5.95 -13.00 -7.24
C ARG A 17 5.45 -12.09 -6.13
N ILE A 18 5.47 -12.58 -4.89
CA ILE A 18 5.07 -11.78 -3.73
C ILE A 18 5.97 -10.56 -3.59
N MET A 19 7.28 -10.74 -3.71
CA MET A 19 8.23 -9.63 -3.62
C MET A 19 7.98 -8.59 -4.69
N ARG A 20 7.63 -9.04 -5.90
CA ARG A 20 7.31 -8.13 -7.00
C ARG A 20 6.05 -7.32 -6.69
N PHE A 21 5.01 -7.96 -6.15
CA PHE A 21 3.78 -7.27 -5.76
C PHE A 21 4.03 -6.27 -4.64
N ILE A 22 4.84 -6.64 -3.65
CA ILE A 22 5.20 -5.73 -2.56
C ILE A 22 5.96 -4.52 -3.09
N PHE A 23 6.88 -4.74 -4.02
CA PHE A 23 7.65 -3.66 -4.64
C PHE A 23 6.73 -2.69 -5.38
N HIS A 24 5.78 -3.21 -6.14
CA HIS A 24 4.81 -2.36 -6.85
C HIS A 24 3.92 -1.60 -5.87
N ALA A 25 3.48 -2.24 -4.79
CA ALA A 25 2.68 -1.58 -3.76
C ALA A 25 3.47 -0.45 -3.11
N PHE A 26 4.75 -0.67 -2.84
CA PHE A 26 5.62 0.35 -2.26
C PHE A 26 5.75 1.55 -3.19
N ILE A 27 5.92 1.32 -4.51
CA ILE A 27 5.99 2.39 -5.48
C ILE A 27 4.68 3.18 -5.52
N ILE A 28 3.53 2.50 -5.46
CA ILE A 28 2.23 3.16 -5.43
C ILE A 28 2.12 4.06 -4.21
N PHE A 29 2.56 3.61 -3.04
CA PHE A 29 2.57 4.43 -1.84
C PHE A 29 3.48 5.65 -1.98
N LEU A 30 4.67 5.47 -2.56
CA LEU A 30 5.58 6.60 -2.79
C LEU A 30 4.95 7.65 -3.69
N ILE A 31 4.30 7.22 -4.76
CA ILE A 31 3.60 8.13 -5.67
C ILE A 31 2.43 8.80 -4.94
N GLY A 32 1.71 8.04 -4.11
CA GLY A 32 0.57 8.56 -3.36
C GLY A 32 0.96 9.59 -2.29
N ILE A 33 2.20 9.54 -1.80
CA ILE A 33 2.68 10.50 -0.80
C ILE A 33 2.95 11.87 -1.43
N ILE A 34 3.31 11.92 -2.71
CA ILE A 34 3.68 13.16 -3.38
C ILE A 34 2.60 14.24 -3.28
N PRO A 35 1.31 13.97 -3.60
CA PRO A 35 0.27 15.00 -3.46
C PRO A 35 0.13 15.50 -2.03
N GLY A 36 0.31 14.61 -1.04
CA GLY A 36 0.23 15.00 0.36
C GLY A 36 1.33 15.95 0.76
N VAL A 37 2.57 15.63 0.38
CA VAL A 37 3.72 16.50 0.68
C VAL A 37 3.52 17.87 0.04
N LEU A 38 3.12 17.90 -1.24
CA LEU A 38 2.87 19.16 -1.94
C LEU A 38 1.75 19.94 -1.29
N GLY A 39 0.64 19.28 -0.92
CA GLY A 39 -0.49 19.95 -0.30
C GLY A 39 -0.15 20.54 1.05
N PHE A 40 0.48 19.79 1.92
CA PHE A 40 0.86 20.31 3.24
C PHE A 40 1.90 21.42 3.12
N PHE A 41 2.81 21.30 2.16
CA PHE A 41 3.82 22.34 1.92
C PHE A 41 3.19 23.62 1.38
N LEU A 42 2.31 23.51 0.38
CA LEU A 42 1.74 24.68 -0.29
C LEU A 42 0.58 25.31 0.48
N ILE A 43 -0.29 24.49 1.09
CA ILE A 43 -1.50 24.97 1.75
C ILE A 43 -1.20 25.41 3.17
N GLU A 44 -0.49 24.59 3.94
CA GLU A 44 -0.21 24.85 5.35
C GLU A 44 1.16 25.45 5.59
N SER A 45 1.98 25.57 4.56
CA SER A 45 3.35 26.08 4.67
C SER A 45 4.23 25.28 5.62
N HIS A 46 3.97 23.98 5.74
CA HIS A 46 4.80 23.11 6.53
C HIS A 46 6.16 22.94 5.87
N ALA A 47 7.22 22.76 6.69
CA ALA A 47 8.52 22.38 6.16
C ALA A 47 8.41 21.03 5.46
N ILE A 48 9.24 20.77 4.45
CA ILE A 48 9.18 19.53 3.68
C ILE A 48 9.27 18.28 4.57
N PRO A 49 10.20 18.19 5.56
CA PRO A 49 10.23 17.03 6.45
C PRO A 49 8.93 16.83 7.21
N ASP A 50 8.30 17.93 7.67
CA ASP A 50 7.04 17.84 8.41
C ASP A 50 5.90 17.40 7.49
N ALA A 51 5.89 17.87 6.25
CA ALA A 51 4.89 17.46 5.25
C ALA A 51 5.02 15.98 4.93
N ILE A 52 6.24 15.48 4.83
CA ILE A 52 6.49 14.05 4.60
C ILE A 52 5.97 13.24 5.77
N LEU A 53 6.28 13.65 6.99
CA LEU A 53 5.82 12.93 8.19
C LEU A 53 4.31 12.92 8.29
N ASN A 54 3.65 14.04 7.99
CA ASN A 54 2.19 14.08 7.98
C ASN A 54 1.60 13.11 6.96
N SER A 55 2.15 13.09 5.75
CA SER A 55 1.65 12.22 4.70
C SER A 55 1.83 10.75 5.05
N VAL A 56 2.99 10.38 5.60
CA VAL A 56 3.26 9.00 6.00
C VAL A 56 2.36 8.59 7.17
N SER A 57 2.16 9.49 8.14
CA SER A 57 1.31 9.21 9.30
C SER A 57 -0.13 8.92 8.90
N MET A 58 -0.62 9.57 7.85
CA MET A 58 -1.98 9.35 7.37
C MET A 58 -2.19 7.97 6.77
N ILE A 59 -1.14 7.35 6.22
CA ILE A 59 -1.24 5.99 5.69
C ILE A 59 -1.62 5.00 6.80
N GLY A 60 -1.03 5.16 7.98
CA GLY A 60 -1.29 4.28 9.11
C GLY A 60 -2.50 4.66 9.93
N THR A 61 -3.30 5.62 9.49
CA THR A 61 -4.44 6.17 10.22
C THR A 61 -4.07 6.72 11.60
N GLN A 62 -2.81 7.11 11.77
CA GLN A 62 -2.34 7.70 13.01
C GLN A 62 -2.60 9.20 13.02
N ASN A 63 -2.45 9.79 14.20
CA ASN A 63 -2.61 11.23 14.34
C ASN A 63 -1.56 11.95 13.49
N LEU A 64 -1.96 13.09 12.92
CA LEU A 64 -1.06 13.90 12.14
C LEU A 64 0.08 14.43 13.03
N HIS A 65 1.28 14.51 12.45
CA HIS A 65 2.44 15.08 13.13
C HIS A 65 2.20 16.56 13.44
N ILE A 66 1.66 17.30 12.47
CA ILE A 66 1.24 18.68 12.66
C ILE A 66 -0.17 18.81 12.10
N GLU A 67 -1.13 19.24 12.93
CA GLU A 67 -2.49 19.40 12.49
C GLU A 67 -2.64 20.64 11.62
N PRO A 68 -3.43 20.56 10.52
CA PRO A 68 -3.67 21.73 9.70
C PRO A 68 -4.48 22.76 10.47
N VAL A 69 -4.13 24.03 10.28
CA VAL A 69 -4.77 25.15 10.97
C VAL A 69 -5.84 25.80 10.08
N SER A 70 -5.58 25.90 8.77
CA SER A 70 -6.53 26.54 7.86
C SER A 70 -7.66 25.58 7.50
N MET A 71 -8.84 26.14 7.16
CA MET A 71 -9.96 25.33 6.70
C MET A 71 -9.62 24.59 5.41
N LEU A 72 -8.92 25.25 4.49
CA LEU A 72 -8.49 24.60 3.26
C LEU A 72 -7.59 23.40 3.55
N GLY A 73 -6.67 23.57 4.50
CA GLY A 73 -5.78 22.47 4.89
C GLY A 73 -6.53 21.32 5.54
N LYS A 74 -7.55 21.62 6.34
CA LYS A 74 -8.39 20.59 6.96
C LYS A 74 -9.18 19.80 5.93
N TYR A 75 -9.77 20.49 4.95
CA TYR A 75 -10.46 19.82 3.83
C TYR A 75 -9.48 19.00 3.01
N PHE A 76 -8.31 19.55 2.72
CA PHE A 76 -7.29 18.83 2.00
C PHE A 76 -6.89 17.56 2.74
N ALA A 77 -6.66 17.63 4.05
CA ALA A 77 -6.26 16.47 4.82
C ALA A 77 -7.34 15.39 4.81
N ALA A 78 -8.61 15.79 4.91
CA ALA A 78 -9.71 14.84 4.88
C ALA A 78 -9.81 14.14 3.52
N ILE A 79 -9.76 14.90 2.44
CA ILE A 79 -9.85 14.34 1.08
C ILE A 79 -8.63 13.48 0.77
N TYR A 80 -7.46 13.97 1.13
CA TYR A 80 -6.21 13.23 0.93
C TYR A 80 -6.20 11.93 1.72
N GLY A 81 -6.75 11.96 2.95
CA GLY A 81 -6.87 10.74 3.75
C GLY A 81 -7.71 9.68 3.07
N LEU A 82 -8.83 10.07 2.46
CA LEU A 82 -9.65 9.14 1.68
C LEU A 82 -8.88 8.59 0.48
N PHE A 83 -8.14 9.45 -0.20
CA PHE A 83 -7.32 9.04 -1.34
C PHE A 83 -6.26 8.02 -0.91
N LEU A 84 -5.55 8.29 0.19
CA LEU A 84 -4.56 7.35 0.70
C LEU A 84 -5.17 6.03 1.15
N GLN A 85 -6.37 6.08 1.74
CA GLN A 85 -7.06 4.88 2.14
C GLN A 85 -7.41 4.01 0.94
N ALA A 86 -7.86 4.64 -0.15
CA ALA A 86 -8.12 3.91 -1.39
C ALA A 86 -6.84 3.27 -1.94
N ILE A 87 -5.74 4.00 -1.94
CA ILE A 87 -4.45 3.47 -2.37
C ILE A 87 -4.02 2.31 -1.48
N PHE A 88 -4.22 2.43 -0.17
CA PHE A 88 -3.90 1.39 0.79
C PHE A 88 -4.66 0.10 0.49
N PHE A 89 -5.96 0.20 0.22
CA PHE A 89 -6.77 -0.97 -0.15
C PHE A 89 -6.30 -1.59 -1.46
N ILE A 90 -5.97 -0.77 -2.46
CA ILE A 90 -5.45 -1.27 -3.73
C ILE A 90 -4.13 -2.01 -3.51
N ALA A 91 -3.22 -1.42 -2.74
CA ALA A 91 -1.91 -2.01 -2.47
C ALA A 91 -2.04 -3.34 -1.72
N ILE A 92 -2.92 -3.40 -0.72
CA ILE A 92 -3.18 -4.63 0.02
C ILE A 92 -3.76 -5.69 -0.91
N GLY A 93 -4.71 -5.30 -1.77
CA GLY A 93 -5.28 -6.21 -2.75
C GLY A 93 -4.23 -6.82 -3.66
N MET A 94 -3.28 -5.99 -4.12
CA MET A 94 -2.18 -6.47 -4.96
C MET A 94 -1.31 -7.48 -4.23
N VAL A 95 -1.01 -7.24 -2.96
CA VAL A 95 -0.17 -8.15 -2.17
C VAL A 95 -0.91 -9.45 -1.86
N VAL A 96 -2.22 -9.35 -1.55
CA VAL A 96 -3.04 -10.49 -1.15
C VAL A 96 -3.44 -11.36 -2.35
N THR A 97 -3.52 -10.78 -3.54
CA THR A 97 -4.00 -11.48 -4.73
C THR A 97 -3.30 -12.82 -4.98
N PRO A 98 -1.96 -12.92 -4.95
CA PRO A 98 -1.33 -14.22 -5.18
C PRO A 98 -1.70 -15.26 -4.12
N PHE A 99 -1.88 -14.84 -2.87
CA PHE A 99 -2.31 -15.76 -1.81
C PHE A 99 -3.72 -16.26 -2.05
N VAL A 100 -4.66 -15.37 -2.37
CA VAL A 100 -6.05 -15.72 -2.63
C VAL A 100 -6.14 -16.64 -3.84
N HIS A 101 -5.44 -16.32 -4.90
CA HIS A 101 -5.43 -17.12 -6.11
C HIS A 101 -4.93 -18.55 -5.81
N ARG A 102 -3.88 -18.67 -5.02
CA ARG A 102 -3.32 -19.97 -4.65
C ARG A 102 -4.30 -20.79 -3.83
N ILE A 103 -4.97 -20.16 -2.86
CA ILE A 103 -5.95 -20.82 -2.01
C ILE A 103 -7.14 -21.28 -2.83
N LEU A 104 -7.68 -20.41 -3.69
CA LEU A 104 -8.83 -20.74 -4.52
C LEU A 104 -8.49 -21.87 -5.50
N HIS A 105 -7.30 -21.83 -6.07
CA HIS A 105 -6.87 -22.89 -6.98
C HIS A 105 -6.79 -24.24 -6.26
N SER A 106 -6.27 -24.24 -5.03
CA SER A 106 -6.21 -25.44 -4.21
C SER A 106 -7.60 -25.98 -3.92
N TRP A 107 -8.53 -25.11 -3.56
CA TRP A 107 -9.92 -25.51 -3.30
C TRP A 107 -10.60 -26.06 -4.54
N HIS A 108 -10.34 -25.46 -5.69
CA HIS A 108 -10.92 -25.91 -6.95
C HIS A 108 -10.45 -27.32 -7.29
N ILE A 109 -9.19 -27.63 -7.06
CA ILE A 109 -8.64 -28.97 -7.27
C ILE A 109 -9.29 -29.96 -6.32
N ASP A 110 -9.45 -29.60 -5.06
CA ASP A 110 -10.10 -30.44 -4.06
C ASP A 110 -11.55 -30.73 -4.41
N ASP A 111 -12.25 -29.76 -4.95
CA ASP A 111 -13.65 -29.93 -5.36
C ASP A 111 -13.79 -30.88 -6.55
N GLU A 112 -12.81 -30.96 -7.42
CA GLU A 112 -12.81 -31.87 -8.56
C GLU A 112 -12.56 -33.31 -8.15
N ASP A 113 -11.87 -33.53 -7.05
CA ASP A 113 -11.58 -34.86 -6.53
C ASP A 113 -12.77 -35.42 -5.73
#